data_bd293b90ba918e32246ca1d56b72f70d
#
_entry.id   bd293b90ba918e32246ca1d56b72f70d
#
_cell.length_a   1.000
_cell.length_b   1.000
_cell.length_c   1.000
_cell.angle_alpha   90.00
_cell.angle_beta   90.00
_cell.angle_gamma   90.00
#
_symmetry.space_group_name_H-M   'P 1'
#
loop_
_entity.id
_entity.type
_entity.pdbx_description
1 polymer ?
#
loop_
_entity_poly.entity_id
_entity_poly.type
_entity_poly.pdbx_seq_one_letter_code
_entity_poly.pdbx_strand_id
1 'polypeptide(L)'
;MKNKELVTLRQRKMQNGGYSLYLDYFMLGLRHRDFLGMYLVPEHTKLDRLQNQETMKQAQTARARKTLAIQSGEPEAKPKTKDMFVSDYLEERIRYYLGRGQEGYARLVSSLNKWVLRYAHKMTIKTATKQQIQELFAPICRKLKPMTAKNYFLTLNTQFRAAERDGLIKHNVFVEFAAHEKPRATESERAYLTIEDIRRLAQTKASNEAVQQAFLFSCFSGLRISDIKELTWDKIRETPSGRQVEMTQKKTRNPVYIPLSDTACQFLPKVARRKKGMKVWPKLPQSPNFGPILARWMKKAKVTQHITFHCARHTYATLLLSNGADLYTVSKLLGHTKITTTQIYAKIVDQKKIDAVNALPTL
;
A
#
# COMPACT_ATOMS: atom_id res chain seq x y z
N MET A 1 7.49 -13.84 -48.76
CA MET A 1 7.34 -13.55 -47.31
C MET A 1 6.42 -12.34 -47.16
N LYS A 2 5.25 -12.46 -46.51
CA LYS A 2 4.38 -11.31 -46.27
C LYS A 2 5.08 -10.40 -45.24
N ASN A 3 5.38 -9.16 -45.62
CA ASN A 3 5.91 -8.15 -44.72
C ASN A 3 4.92 -7.99 -43.54
N LYS A 4 5.31 -8.47 -42.38
CA LYS A 4 4.50 -8.33 -41.13
C LYS A 4 4.60 -6.89 -40.70
N GLU A 5 3.53 -6.11 -40.89
CA GLU A 5 3.47 -4.71 -40.44
C GLU A 5 3.72 -4.63 -38.94
N LEU A 6 4.65 -3.76 -38.52
CA LEU A 6 5.00 -3.55 -37.09
C LEU A 6 3.80 -3.03 -36.28
N VAL A 7 2.98 -2.17 -36.89
CA VAL A 7 1.77 -1.61 -36.32
C VAL A 7 0.61 -1.78 -37.29
N THR A 8 -0.44 -2.44 -36.85
CA THR A 8 -1.64 -2.70 -37.66
C THR A 8 -2.79 -1.82 -37.18
N LEU A 9 -3.42 -1.04 -38.09
CA LEU A 9 -4.66 -0.33 -37.81
C LEU A 9 -5.83 -1.33 -37.87
N ARG A 10 -6.60 -1.41 -36.80
CA ARG A 10 -7.76 -2.30 -36.65
C ARG A 10 -9.00 -1.54 -36.26
N GLN A 11 -10.16 -2.15 -36.52
CA GLN A 11 -11.46 -1.60 -36.16
C GLN A 11 -12.25 -2.60 -35.32
N ARG A 12 -13.01 -2.08 -34.35
CA ARG A 12 -13.89 -2.84 -33.47
C ARG A 12 -15.32 -2.34 -33.64
N LYS A 13 -16.24 -3.25 -33.99
CA LYS A 13 -17.66 -2.93 -34.15
C LYS A 13 -18.26 -2.45 -32.81
N MET A 14 -19.06 -1.40 -32.87
CA MET A 14 -19.77 -0.83 -31.73
C MET A 14 -21.26 -1.19 -31.78
N GLN A 15 -21.98 -1.04 -30.65
CA GLN A 15 -23.41 -1.36 -30.56
C GLN A 15 -24.29 -0.47 -31.45
N ASN A 16 -23.83 0.76 -31.74
CA ASN A 16 -24.52 1.72 -32.61
C ASN A 16 -24.27 1.48 -34.13
N GLY A 17 -23.68 0.35 -34.50
CA GLY A 17 -23.38 -0.01 -35.90
C GLY A 17 -22.11 0.60 -36.49
N GLY A 18 -21.47 1.55 -35.79
CA GLY A 18 -20.19 2.14 -36.21
C GLY A 18 -18.98 1.31 -35.77
N TYR A 19 -17.76 1.82 -36.03
CA TYR A 19 -16.51 1.17 -35.64
C TYR A 19 -15.59 2.11 -34.88
N SER A 20 -14.98 1.62 -33.80
CA SER A 20 -13.88 2.28 -33.08
C SER A 20 -12.54 1.82 -33.66
N LEU A 21 -11.63 2.76 -33.92
CA LEU A 21 -10.32 2.49 -34.51
C LEU A 21 -9.25 2.35 -33.42
N TYR A 22 -8.34 1.37 -33.59
CA TYR A 22 -7.22 1.15 -32.68
C TYR A 22 -5.98 0.62 -33.40
N LEU A 23 -4.80 0.87 -32.85
CA LEU A 23 -3.53 0.32 -33.28
C LEU A 23 -3.24 -0.97 -32.51
N ASP A 24 -2.83 -2.02 -33.22
CA ASP A 24 -2.48 -3.34 -32.68
C ASP A 24 -1.02 -3.64 -33.07
N TYR A 25 -0.14 -3.78 -32.05
CA TYR A 25 1.29 -3.99 -32.26
C TYR A 25 1.92 -4.77 -31.11
N PHE A 26 3.11 -5.31 -31.37
CA PHE A 26 3.92 -6.00 -30.38
C PHE A 26 5.14 -5.15 -30.01
N MET A 27 5.42 -5.01 -28.71
CA MET A 27 6.59 -4.33 -28.19
C MET A 27 7.10 -5.07 -26.95
N LEU A 28 8.39 -5.38 -26.91
CA LEU A 28 9.02 -6.14 -25.81
C LEU A 28 8.34 -7.49 -25.52
N GLY A 29 7.86 -8.20 -26.57
CA GLY A 29 7.20 -9.49 -26.43
C GLY A 29 5.73 -9.44 -25.98
N LEU A 30 5.18 -8.25 -25.72
CA LEU A 30 3.80 -8.04 -25.30
C LEU A 30 2.97 -7.42 -26.41
N ARG A 31 1.70 -7.83 -26.50
CA ARG A 31 0.73 -7.25 -27.44
C ARG A 31 0.09 -6.01 -26.83
N HIS A 32 0.13 -4.90 -27.57
CA HIS A 32 -0.45 -3.63 -27.20
C HIS A 32 -1.62 -3.27 -28.12
N ARG A 33 -2.64 -2.60 -27.56
CA ARG A 33 -3.78 -2.06 -28.30
C ARG A 33 -4.02 -0.63 -27.84
N ASP A 34 -3.70 0.34 -28.72
CA ASP A 34 -3.88 1.76 -28.47
C ASP A 34 -5.16 2.23 -29.17
N PHE A 35 -6.21 2.53 -28.45
CA PHE A 35 -7.44 3.07 -28.98
C PHE A 35 -7.24 4.55 -29.35
N LEU A 36 -7.52 4.90 -30.62
CA LEU A 36 -7.25 6.23 -31.17
C LEU A 36 -8.31 7.28 -30.78
N GLY A 37 -9.43 6.87 -30.18
CA GLY A 37 -10.58 7.76 -29.94
C GLY A 37 -11.25 8.24 -31.25
N MET A 38 -10.99 7.56 -32.36
CA MET A 38 -11.54 7.84 -33.68
C MET A 38 -12.60 6.78 -34.02
N TYR A 39 -13.70 7.25 -34.59
CA TYR A 39 -14.88 6.42 -34.84
C TYR A 39 -15.35 6.55 -36.30
N LEU A 40 -15.71 5.43 -36.92
CA LEU A 40 -16.40 5.41 -38.20
C LEU A 40 -17.90 5.29 -37.91
N VAL A 41 -18.68 6.12 -38.59
CA VAL A 41 -20.14 6.09 -38.51
C VAL A 41 -20.71 5.17 -39.57
N PRO A 42 -21.92 4.58 -39.38
CA PRO A 42 -22.61 3.89 -40.49
C PRO A 42 -22.83 4.84 -41.68
N GLU A 43 -22.54 4.34 -42.91
CA GLU A 43 -22.60 5.16 -44.11
C GLU A 43 -24.02 5.18 -44.68
N HIS A 44 -24.79 6.19 -44.36
CA HIS A 44 -26.12 6.41 -44.89
C HIS A 44 -26.15 7.56 -45.92
N THR A 45 -25.23 8.52 -45.78
CA THR A 45 -25.14 9.70 -46.64
C THR A 45 -23.77 9.89 -47.27
N LYS A 46 -23.69 10.73 -48.31
CA LYS A 46 -22.40 11.13 -48.91
C LYS A 46 -21.48 11.84 -47.89
N LEU A 47 -22.09 12.53 -46.94
CA LEU A 47 -21.36 13.22 -45.88
C LEU A 47 -20.69 12.23 -44.90
N ASP A 48 -21.40 11.15 -44.55
CA ASP A 48 -20.84 10.08 -43.68
C ASP A 48 -19.62 9.43 -44.30
N ARG A 49 -19.66 9.19 -45.62
CA ARG A 49 -18.51 8.66 -46.38
C ARG A 49 -17.31 9.59 -46.34
N LEU A 50 -17.51 10.88 -46.56
CA LEU A 50 -16.44 11.87 -46.50
C LEU A 50 -15.84 11.95 -45.10
N GLN A 51 -16.68 11.94 -44.05
CA GLN A 51 -16.25 11.93 -42.66
C GLN A 51 -15.43 10.68 -42.33
N ASN A 52 -15.88 9.51 -42.77
CA ASN A 52 -15.17 8.25 -42.55
C ASN A 52 -13.84 8.22 -43.32
N GLN A 53 -13.76 8.75 -44.54
CA GLN A 53 -12.51 8.88 -45.28
C GLN A 53 -11.49 9.77 -44.54
N GLU A 54 -11.91 10.92 -44.05
CA GLU A 54 -11.02 11.82 -43.31
C GLU A 54 -10.57 11.17 -42.00
N THR A 55 -11.47 10.51 -41.28
CA THR A 55 -11.15 9.76 -40.04
C THR A 55 -10.14 8.63 -40.32
N MET A 56 -10.31 7.89 -41.41
CA MET A 56 -9.37 6.84 -41.81
C MET A 56 -7.99 7.41 -42.16
N LYS A 57 -7.93 8.54 -42.87
CA LYS A 57 -6.67 9.24 -43.19
C LYS A 57 -5.92 9.67 -41.96
N GLN A 58 -6.62 10.23 -40.96
CA GLN A 58 -6.06 10.60 -39.65
C GLN A 58 -5.55 9.36 -38.89
N ALA A 59 -6.30 8.27 -38.90
CA ALA A 59 -5.91 7.02 -38.26
C ALA A 59 -4.66 6.38 -38.92
N GLN A 60 -4.54 6.44 -40.27
CA GLN A 60 -3.33 6.00 -40.98
C GLN A 60 -2.11 6.86 -40.66
N THR A 61 -2.30 8.18 -40.47
CA THR A 61 -1.22 9.08 -40.04
C THR A 61 -0.76 8.73 -38.61
N ALA A 62 -1.69 8.42 -37.72
CA ALA A 62 -1.37 7.94 -36.37
C ALA A 62 -0.61 6.62 -36.40
N ARG A 63 -0.99 5.67 -37.27
CA ARG A 63 -0.28 4.41 -37.48
C ARG A 63 1.15 4.64 -37.95
N ALA A 64 1.35 5.51 -38.95
CA ALA A 64 2.67 5.81 -39.48
C ALA A 64 3.60 6.42 -38.44
N ARG A 65 3.08 7.37 -37.62
CA ARG A 65 3.83 7.96 -36.50
C ARG A 65 4.23 6.90 -35.49
N LYS A 66 3.31 6.01 -35.12
CA LYS A 66 3.58 4.91 -34.17
C LYS A 66 4.63 3.94 -34.70
N THR A 67 4.59 3.63 -35.98
CA THR A 67 5.59 2.77 -36.64
C THR A 67 6.97 3.40 -36.58
N LEU A 68 7.10 4.69 -36.88
CA LEU A 68 8.37 5.43 -36.78
C LEU A 68 8.89 5.48 -35.35
N ALA A 69 8.04 5.75 -34.35
CA ALA A 69 8.43 5.77 -32.95
C ALA A 69 8.96 4.41 -32.45
N ILE A 70 8.37 3.29 -32.91
CA ILE A 70 8.86 1.95 -32.58
C ILE A 70 10.20 1.65 -33.29
N GLN A 71 10.39 2.12 -34.53
CA GLN A 71 11.62 1.90 -35.30
C GLN A 71 12.78 2.76 -34.79
N SER A 72 12.54 4.03 -34.39
CA SER A 72 13.57 4.93 -33.88
C SER A 72 13.99 4.64 -32.44
N GLY A 73 13.21 3.83 -31.71
CA GLY A 73 13.44 3.63 -30.25
C GLY A 73 13.22 4.88 -29.42
N GLU A 74 12.79 5.99 -30.03
CA GLU A 74 12.45 7.21 -29.31
C GLU A 74 11.10 7.05 -28.60
N PRO A 75 10.98 7.49 -27.33
CA PRO A 75 9.68 7.60 -26.70
C PRO A 75 8.81 8.53 -27.55
N GLU A 76 7.65 8.05 -27.97
CA GLU A 76 6.66 8.82 -28.72
C GLU A 76 6.51 10.20 -28.12
N ALA A 77 6.86 11.26 -28.88
CA ALA A 77 6.56 12.62 -28.48
C ALA A 77 5.04 12.70 -28.30
N LYS A 78 4.56 12.65 -27.05
CA LYS A 78 3.13 12.68 -26.73
C LYS A 78 2.53 13.88 -27.46
N PRO A 79 1.47 13.71 -28.27
CA PRO A 79 0.81 14.86 -28.92
C PRO A 79 0.55 15.91 -27.84
N LYS A 80 0.71 17.22 -28.18
CA LYS A 80 0.41 18.36 -27.27
C LYS A 80 -0.98 18.14 -26.72
N THR A 81 -1.06 17.59 -25.54
CA THR A 81 -2.18 16.87 -24.98
C THR A 81 -3.36 17.80 -24.74
N LYS A 82 -4.53 17.42 -25.23
CA LYS A 82 -5.80 17.72 -24.57
C LYS A 82 -5.57 17.63 -23.05
N ASP A 83 -6.03 18.60 -22.31
CA ASP A 83 -5.83 18.69 -20.88
C ASP A 83 -6.38 17.40 -20.23
N MET A 84 -5.48 16.57 -19.68
CA MET A 84 -5.80 15.24 -19.18
C MET A 84 -6.57 15.35 -17.87
N PHE A 85 -7.67 14.62 -17.71
CA PHE A 85 -8.37 14.54 -16.43
C PHE A 85 -7.48 13.92 -15.35
N VAL A 86 -7.61 14.43 -14.12
CA VAL A 86 -6.86 13.88 -12.97
C VAL A 86 -7.17 12.39 -12.77
N SER A 87 -8.42 11.96 -13.00
CA SER A 87 -8.81 10.55 -12.95
C SER A 87 -8.01 9.68 -13.91
N ASP A 88 -7.85 10.12 -15.16
CA ASP A 88 -7.15 9.37 -16.20
C ASP A 88 -5.65 9.30 -15.91
N TYR A 89 -5.07 10.41 -15.45
CA TYR A 89 -3.69 10.45 -14.97
C TYR A 89 -3.47 9.48 -13.80
N LEU A 90 -4.39 9.42 -12.84
CA LEU A 90 -4.29 8.48 -11.72
C LEU A 90 -4.40 7.02 -12.21
N GLU A 91 -5.18 6.72 -13.24
CA GLU A 91 -5.23 5.38 -13.85
C GLU A 91 -3.90 5.00 -14.50
N GLU A 92 -3.24 5.93 -15.20
CA GLU A 92 -1.88 5.70 -15.71
C GLU A 92 -0.90 5.42 -14.57
N ARG A 93 -1.00 6.19 -13.48
CA ARG A 93 -0.15 5.99 -12.29
C ARG A 93 -0.41 4.66 -11.59
N ILE A 94 -1.65 4.18 -11.53
CA ILE A 94 -2.00 2.85 -11.01
C ILE A 94 -1.30 1.78 -11.83
N ARG A 95 -1.39 1.84 -13.19
CA ARG A 95 -0.69 0.90 -14.09
C ARG A 95 0.82 0.93 -13.89
N TYR A 96 1.40 2.11 -13.76
CA TYR A 96 2.82 2.29 -13.47
C TYR A 96 3.24 1.59 -12.17
N TYR A 97 2.49 1.76 -11.06
CA TYR A 97 2.80 1.13 -9.78
C TYR A 97 2.62 -0.40 -9.81
N LEU A 98 1.61 -0.89 -10.52
CA LEU A 98 1.40 -2.34 -10.71
C LEU A 98 2.57 -2.96 -11.49
N GLY A 99 3.04 -2.34 -12.56
CA GLY A 99 4.19 -2.78 -13.34
C GLY A 99 5.50 -2.83 -12.53
N ARG A 100 5.59 -2.08 -11.42
CA ARG A 100 6.73 -2.10 -10.48
C ARG A 100 6.53 -3.01 -9.27
N GLY A 101 5.47 -3.82 -9.23
CA GLY A 101 5.15 -4.68 -8.09
C GLY A 101 4.72 -3.92 -6.83
N GLN A 102 4.34 -2.64 -6.93
CA GLN A 102 3.91 -1.79 -5.81
C GLN A 102 2.38 -1.85 -5.62
N GLU A 103 1.82 -3.05 -5.55
CA GLU A 103 0.37 -3.27 -5.48
C GLU A 103 -0.33 -2.51 -4.34
N GLY A 104 0.31 -2.43 -3.16
CA GLY A 104 -0.27 -1.74 -2.01
C GLY A 104 -0.48 -0.24 -2.28
N TYR A 105 0.48 0.40 -2.95
CA TYR A 105 0.38 1.81 -3.32
C TYR A 105 -0.59 2.01 -4.51
N ALA A 106 -0.58 1.11 -5.48
CA ALA A 106 -1.57 1.11 -6.56
C ALA A 106 -3.01 1.06 -6.03
N ARG A 107 -3.29 0.19 -5.04
CA ARG A 107 -4.60 0.13 -4.35
C ARG A 107 -4.96 1.43 -3.64
N LEU A 108 -4.00 2.10 -3.00
CA LEU A 108 -4.22 3.40 -2.35
C LEU A 108 -4.61 4.47 -3.38
N VAL A 109 -3.87 4.56 -4.51
CA VAL A 109 -4.17 5.50 -5.60
C VAL A 109 -5.52 5.17 -6.23
N SER A 110 -5.85 3.89 -6.45
CA SER A 110 -7.16 3.46 -6.97
C SER A 110 -8.32 3.84 -6.05
N SER A 111 -8.12 3.69 -4.73
CA SER A 111 -9.14 4.09 -3.76
C SER A 111 -9.35 5.61 -3.74
N LEU A 112 -8.29 6.39 -3.89
CA LEU A 112 -8.37 7.85 -4.06
C LEU A 112 -9.06 8.22 -5.38
N ASN A 113 -8.75 7.53 -6.49
CA ASN A 113 -9.34 7.81 -7.80
C ASN A 113 -10.86 7.67 -7.81
N LYS A 114 -11.45 6.76 -7.02
CA LYS A 114 -12.89 6.65 -6.84
C LYS A 114 -13.52 7.94 -6.29
N TRP A 115 -12.81 8.65 -5.42
CA TRP A 115 -13.23 9.94 -4.88
C TRP A 115 -13.11 11.05 -5.92
N VAL A 116 -12.02 11.06 -6.69
CA VAL A 116 -11.81 12.00 -7.80
C VAL A 116 -12.94 11.85 -8.84
N LEU A 117 -13.23 10.63 -9.29
CA LEU A 117 -14.30 10.34 -10.23
C LEU A 117 -15.67 10.79 -9.72
N ARG A 118 -15.91 10.67 -8.41
CA ARG A 118 -17.21 11.03 -7.82
C ARG A 118 -17.39 12.52 -7.59
N TYR A 119 -16.35 13.24 -7.20
CA TYR A 119 -16.44 14.61 -6.71
C TYR A 119 -15.66 15.64 -7.53
N ALA A 120 -14.76 15.20 -8.41
CA ALA A 120 -13.90 16.08 -9.20
C ALA A 120 -13.64 15.51 -10.61
N HIS A 121 -14.63 14.84 -11.22
CA HIS A 121 -14.48 14.15 -12.52
C HIS A 121 -14.08 15.09 -13.67
N LYS A 122 -14.37 16.40 -13.58
CA LYS A 122 -13.98 17.40 -14.58
C LYS A 122 -12.65 18.08 -14.30
N MET A 123 -12.00 17.78 -13.16
CA MET A 123 -10.71 18.38 -12.80
C MET A 123 -9.61 17.85 -13.70
N THR A 124 -8.87 18.76 -14.34
CA THR A 124 -7.75 18.39 -15.21
C THR A 124 -6.42 18.63 -14.51
N ILE A 125 -5.37 17.91 -14.95
CA ILE A 125 -4.06 17.96 -14.27
C ILE A 125 -3.39 19.32 -14.42
N LYS A 126 -3.60 20.02 -15.57
CA LYS A 126 -2.95 21.29 -15.88
C LYS A 126 -3.63 22.49 -15.23
N THR A 127 -4.95 22.43 -15.11
CA THR A 127 -5.77 23.58 -14.67
C THR A 127 -6.38 23.37 -13.29
N ALA A 128 -5.96 22.31 -12.59
CA ALA A 128 -6.39 22.06 -11.22
C ALA A 128 -6.10 23.27 -10.32
N THR A 129 -7.13 23.76 -9.63
CA THR A 129 -7.03 24.87 -8.69
C THR A 129 -7.05 24.40 -7.24
N LYS A 130 -6.53 25.22 -6.34
CA LYS A 130 -6.59 24.98 -4.89
C LYS A 130 -8.06 24.77 -4.44
N GLN A 131 -8.98 25.58 -4.95
CA GLN A 131 -10.41 25.46 -4.62
C GLN A 131 -10.99 24.11 -5.02
N GLN A 132 -10.71 23.60 -6.22
CA GLN A 132 -11.18 22.29 -6.65
C GLN A 132 -10.66 21.15 -5.78
N ILE A 133 -9.41 21.26 -5.30
CA ILE A 133 -8.84 20.28 -4.35
C ILE A 133 -9.53 20.39 -3.00
N GLN A 134 -9.81 21.60 -2.50
CA GLN A 134 -10.58 21.78 -1.26
C GLN A 134 -11.99 21.19 -1.37
N GLU A 135 -12.69 21.42 -2.48
CA GLU A 135 -14.01 20.84 -2.77
C GLU A 135 -13.98 19.31 -2.81
N LEU A 136 -12.95 18.71 -3.43
CA LEU A 136 -12.71 17.26 -3.42
C LEU A 136 -12.50 16.73 -2.00
N PHE A 137 -11.70 17.42 -1.18
CA PHE A 137 -11.33 16.94 0.15
C PHE A 137 -12.41 17.22 1.23
N ALA A 138 -13.33 18.15 1.03
CA ALA A 138 -14.42 18.42 1.97
C ALA A 138 -15.28 17.16 2.28
N PRO A 139 -15.80 16.40 1.30
CA PRO A 139 -16.52 15.17 1.57
C PRO A 139 -15.61 14.03 2.08
N ILE A 140 -14.34 13.97 1.68
CA ILE A 140 -13.38 12.98 2.16
C ILE A 140 -13.14 13.17 3.67
N CYS A 141 -12.90 14.41 4.11
CA CYS A 141 -12.66 14.72 5.53
C CYS A 141 -13.90 14.46 6.39
N ARG A 142 -15.10 14.66 5.85
CA ARG A 142 -16.35 14.37 6.59
C ARG A 142 -16.67 12.87 6.71
N LYS A 143 -16.34 12.07 5.69
CA LYS A 143 -16.76 10.66 5.61
C LYS A 143 -15.71 9.67 6.04
N LEU A 144 -14.43 10.05 6.05
CA LEU A 144 -13.31 9.15 6.36
C LEU A 144 -12.61 9.56 7.66
N LYS A 145 -11.90 8.59 8.25
CA LYS A 145 -11.03 8.86 9.40
C LYS A 145 -9.97 9.90 9.04
N PRO A 146 -9.61 10.82 9.96
CA PRO A 146 -8.66 11.91 9.69
C PRO A 146 -7.33 11.44 9.08
N MET A 147 -6.78 10.32 9.56
CA MET A 147 -5.56 9.74 9.00
C MET A 147 -5.72 9.28 7.55
N THR A 148 -6.89 8.76 7.16
CA THR A 148 -7.16 8.34 5.79
C THR A 148 -7.25 9.56 4.87
N ALA A 149 -7.95 10.61 5.29
CA ALA A 149 -8.03 11.88 4.56
C ALA A 149 -6.64 12.50 4.34
N LYS A 150 -5.83 12.56 5.41
CA LYS A 150 -4.44 13.01 5.33
C LYS A 150 -3.61 12.18 4.34
N ASN A 151 -3.73 10.86 4.40
CA ASN A 151 -3.00 9.98 3.48
C ASN A 151 -3.44 10.19 2.02
N TYR A 152 -4.72 10.38 1.75
CA TYR A 152 -5.21 10.68 0.41
C TYR A 152 -4.70 12.03 -0.10
N PHE A 153 -4.67 13.06 0.75
CA PHE A 153 -4.13 14.37 0.42
C PHE A 153 -2.64 14.29 0.03
N LEU A 154 -1.83 13.62 0.86
CA LEU A 154 -0.42 13.40 0.58
C LEU A 154 -0.19 12.54 -0.67
N THR A 155 -1.05 11.55 -0.91
CA THR A 155 -0.99 10.70 -2.09
C THR A 155 -1.26 11.51 -3.35
N LEU A 156 -2.32 12.34 -3.38
CA LEU A 156 -2.63 13.18 -4.53
C LEU A 156 -1.51 14.19 -4.80
N ASN A 157 -1.00 14.86 -3.75
CA ASN A 157 0.17 15.74 -3.86
C ASN A 157 1.38 15.01 -4.48
N THR A 158 1.64 13.76 -4.07
CA THR A 158 2.73 12.97 -4.65
C THR A 158 2.53 12.71 -6.14
N GLN A 159 1.28 12.53 -6.60
CA GLN A 159 1.00 12.38 -8.02
C GLN A 159 1.18 13.70 -8.78
N PHE A 160 0.76 14.83 -8.21
CA PHE A 160 0.99 16.15 -8.80
C PHE A 160 2.49 16.51 -8.87
N ARG A 161 3.29 16.16 -7.84
CA ARG A 161 4.77 16.29 -7.91
C ARG A 161 5.37 15.43 -9.01
N ALA A 162 4.82 14.24 -9.24
CA ALA A 162 5.27 13.42 -10.35
C ALA A 162 4.89 14.04 -11.70
N ALA A 163 3.70 14.59 -11.84
CA ALA A 163 3.26 15.30 -13.04
C ALA A 163 4.14 16.55 -13.34
N GLU A 164 4.53 17.29 -12.31
CA GLU A 164 5.44 18.44 -12.42
C GLU A 164 6.84 18.01 -12.88
N ARG A 165 7.42 17.00 -12.22
CA ARG A 165 8.73 16.45 -12.61
C ARG A 165 8.72 15.88 -14.04
N ASP A 166 7.61 15.25 -14.46
CA ASP A 166 7.45 14.64 -15.78
C ASP A 166 7.06 15.70 -16.85
N GLY A 167 7.03 17.01 -16.47
CA GLY A 167 6.77 18.15 -17.36
C GLY A 167 5.30 18.26 -17.84
N LEU A 168 4.37 17.55 -17.24
CA LEU A 168 2.93 17.61 -17.57
C LEU A 168 2.30 18.91 -17.08
N ILE A 169 2.77 19.43 -15.94
CA ILE A 169 2.36 20.69 -15.34
C ILE A 169 3.59 21.52 -15.02
N LYS A 170 3.44 22.85 -15.03
CA LYS A 170 4.52 23.79 -14.70
C LYS A 170 4.64 24.04 -13.20
N HIS A 171 3.54 23.88 -12.47
CA HIS A 171 3.43 24.22 -11.05
C HIS A 171 2.51 23.25 -10.33
N ASN A 172 2.94 22.79 -9.16
CA ASN A 172 2.15 21.92 -8.31
C ASN A 172 1.27 22.76 -7.38
N VAL A 173 -0.04 22.78 -7.62
CA VAL A 173 -1.04 23.50 -6.84
C VAL A 173 -1.02 23.19 -5.33
N PHE A 174 -0.50 22.04 -4.92
CA PHE A 174 -0.42 21.67 -3.49
C PHE A 174 0.59 22.52 -2.68
N VAL A 175 1.48 23.27 -3.32
CA VAL A 175 2.39 24.21 -2.61
C VAL A 175 1.62 25.44 -2.08
N GLU A 176 0.47 25.76 -2.66
CA GLU A 176 -0.38 26.88 -2.25
C GLU A 176 -1.11 26.62 -0.92
N PHE A 177 -1.12 25.37 -0.45
CA PHE A 177 -1.78 25.01 0.81
C PHE A 177 -0.92 25.36 2.01
N ALA A 178 -1.40 26.25 2.85
CA ALA A 178 -0.82 26.50 4.15
C ALA A 178 -0.96 25.27 5.08
N ALA A 179 -0.16 25.19 6.14
CA ALA A 179 -0.14 24.03 7.02
C ALA A 179 -1.49 23.78 7.72
N HIS A 180 -2.26 24.83 8.03
CA HIS A 180 -3.57 24.71 8.68
C HIS A 180 -4.69 24.25 7.75
N GLU A 181 -4.54 24.42 6.45
CA GLU A 181 -5.53 24.02 5.43
C GLU A 181 -5.42 22.52 5.06
N LYS A 182 -4.29 21.89 5.40
CA LYS A 182 -4.06 20.47 5.08
C LYS A 182 -4.80 19.58 6.08
N PRO A 183 -5.39 18.45 5.64
CA PRO A 183 -6.02 17.51 6.55
C PRO A 183 -5.06 17.08 7.66
N ARG A 184 -5.44 17.31 8.91
CA ARG A 184 -4.67 16.92 10.10
C ARG A 184 -5.16 15.55 10.56
N ALA A 185 -4.27 14.78 11.14
CA ALA A 185 -4.62 13.57 11.85
C ALA A 185 -4.11 13.69 13.28
N THR A 186 -4.98 13.47 14.23
CA THR A 186 -4.59 13.29 15.62
C THR A 186 -3.88 11.95 15.78
N GLU A 187 -2.86 11.91 16.59
CA GLU A 187 -2.24 10.64 16.97
C GLU A 187 -3.29 9.78 17.68
N SER A 188 -3.57 8.63 17.11
CA SER A 188 -4.42 7.64 17.78
C SER A 188 -3.59 6.87 18.82
N GLU A 189 -4.09 6.77 20.01
CA GLU A 189 -3.53 5.85 20.98
C GLU A 189 -3.56 4.43 20.42
N ARG A 190 -2.41 3.75 20.51
CA ARG A 190 -2.28 2.40 19.99
C ARG A 190 -2.57 1.42 21.10
N ALA A 191 -3.62 0.63 20.94
CA ALA A 191 -3.96 -0.41 21.88
C ALA A 191 -2.82 -1.42 22.03
N TYR A 192 -2.53 -1.77 23.26
CA TYR A 192 -1.61 -2.85 23.63
C TYR A 192 -2.22 -3.65 24.79
N LEU A 193 -1.68 -4.81 25.04
CA LEU A 193 -2.14 -5.72 26.12
C LEU A 193 -1.23 -5.59 27.32
N THR A 194 -1.83 -5.65 28.52
CA THR A 194 -1.08 -5.82 29.77
C THR A 194 -0.61 -7.28 29.91
N ILE A 195 0.29 -7.54 30.83
CA ILE A 195 0.73 -8.93 31.10
C ILE A 195 -0.43 -9.79 31.64
N GLU A 196 -1.35 -9.19 32.37
CA GLU A 196 -2.57 -9.84 32.89
C GLU A 196 -3.51 -10.20 31.74
N ASP A 197 -3.67 -9.31 30.75
CA ASP A 197 -4.45 -9.60 29.54
C ASP A 197 -3.87 -10.79 28.79
N ILE A 198 -2.54 -10.82 28.63
CA ILE A 198 -1.84 -11.94 27.95
C ILE A 198 -2.03 -13.24 28.70
N ARG A 199 -1.95 -13.25 30.05
CA ARG A 199 -2.20 -14.42 30.87
C ARG A 199 -3.63 -14.96 30.68
N ARG A 200 -4.64 -14.06 30.71
CA ARG A 200 -6.04 -14.46 30.42
C ARG A 200 -6.20 -15.03 29.02
N LEU A 201 -5.57 -14.42 28.03
CA LEU A 201 -5.59 -14.90 26.64
C LEU A 201 -4.92 -16.27 26.49
N ALA A 202 -3.79 -16.50 27.15
CA ALA A 202 -3.10 -17.79 27.11
C ALA A 202 -3.97 -18.92 27.70
N GLN A 203 -4.74 -18.62 28.75
CA GLN A 203 -5.67 -19.57 29.40
C GLN A 203 -7.00 -19.74 28.64
N THR A 204 -7.35 -18.81 27.76
CA THR A 204 -8.60 -18.82 27.00
C THR A 204 -8.40 -19.38 25.60
N LYS A 205 -9.02 -20.52 25.27
CA LYS A 205 -8.90 -21.14 23.96
C LYS A 205 -9.57 -20.28 22.87
N ALA A 206 -8.80 -19.90 21.84
CA ALA A 206 -9.32 -19.27 20.63
C ALA A 206 -10.01 -20.28 19.70
N SER A 207 -10.84 -19.80 18.78
CA SER A 207 -11.49 -20.65 17.76
C SER A 207 -10.51 -21.19 16.70
N ASN A 208 -9.28 -20.65 16.65
CA ASN A 208 -8.21 -21.10 15.77
C ASN A 208 -6.90 -21.09 16.57
N GLU A 209 -6.37 -22.27 16.82
CA GLU A 209 -5.16 -22.47 17.62
C GLU A 209 -3.92 -21.85 16.97
N ALA A 210 -3.77 -21.93 15.63
CA ALA A 210 -2.64 -21.34 14.94
C ALA A 210 -2.64 -19.81 15.07
N VAL A 211 -3.82 -19.16 15.10
CA VAL A 211 -3.95 -17.72 15.35
C VAL A 211 -3.59 -17.39 16.80
N GLN A 212 -4.03 -18.18 17.76
CA GLN A 212 -3.69 -18.02 19.17
C GLN A 212 -2.18 -18.09 19.39
N GLN A 213 -1.55 -19.16 18.96
CA GLN A 213 -0.11 -19.37 19.07
C GLN A 213 0.69 -18.24 18.39
N ALA A 214 0.36 -17.93 17.13
CA ALA A 214 1.05 -16.90 16.36
C ALA A 214 0.89 -15.50 16.97
N PHE A 215 -0.28 -15.17 17.52
CA PHE A 215 -0.54 -13.90 18.18
C PHE A 215 0.26 -13.77 19.48
N LEU A 216 0.20 -14.77 20.34
CA LEU A 216 0.96 -14.77 21.60
C LEU A 216 2.47 -14.80 21.34
N PHE A 217 2.94 -15.58 20.36
CA PHE A 217 4.32 -15.52 19.90
C PHE A 217 4.72 -14.10 19.45
N SER A 218 3.86 -13.41 18.71
CA SER A 218 4.10 -12.02 18.30
C SER A 218 4.18 -11.06 19.49
N CYS A 219 3.45 -11.30 20.58
CA CYS A 219 3.52 -10.50 21.82
C CYS A 219 4.90 -10.61 22.50
N PHE A 220 5.67 -11.66 22.24
CA PHE A 220 6.98 -11.89 22.86
C PHE A 220 8.16 -11.91 21.87
N SER A 221 7.89 -11.73 20.55
CA SER A 221 8.93 -11.63 19.52
C SER A 221 8.88 -10.34 18.71
N GLY A 222 7.78 -9.58 18.80
CA GLY A 222 7.58 -8.35 18.03
C GLY A 222 7.44 -8.53 16.53
N LEU A 223 7.42 -9.76 16.00
CA LEU A 223 7.29 -10.03 14.57
C LEU A 223 5.95 -9.53 14.02
N ARG A 224 5.99 -8.94 12.83
CA ARG A 224 4.75 -8.57 12.11
C ARG A 224 4.03 -9.82 11.60
N ILE A 225 2.69 -9.75 11.46
CA ILE A 225 1.92 -10.86 10.87
C ILE A 225 2.44 -11.30 9.49
N SER A 226 2.94 -10.37 8.68
CA SER A 226 3.56 -10.69 7.39
C SER A 226 4.79 -11.56 7.54
N ASP A 227 5.59 -11.31 8.56
CA ASP A 227 6.84 -12.02 8.84
C ASP A 227 6.54 -13.39 9.48
N ILE A 228 5.56 -13.45 10.38
CA ILE A 228 5.07 -14.70 10.98
C ILE A 228 4.52 -15.67 9.91
N LYS A 229 3.79 -15.16 8.91
CA LYS A 229 3.30 -15.98 7.79
C LYS A 229 4.41 -16.59 6.93
N GLU A 230 5.55 -15.92 6.88
CA GLU A 230 6.73 -16.38 6.11
C GLU A 230 7.79 -17.03 6.99
N LEU A 231 7.53 -17.15 8.30
CA LEU A 231 8.47 -17.78 9.23
C LEU A 231 8.49 -19.29 9.00
N THR A 232 9.67 -19.81 8.76
CA THR A 232 9.97 -21.24 8.59
C THR A 232 10.86 -21.73 9.71
N TRP A 233 10.86 -23.04 9.98
CA TRP A 233 11.61 -23.62 11.08
C TRP A 233 13.12 -23.43 10.96
N ASP A 234 13.67 -23.39 9.75
CA ASP A 234 15.08 -23.13 9.47
C ASP A 234 15.53 -21.69 9.78
N LYS A 235 14.58 -20.77 9.99
CA LYS A 235 14.86 -19.38 10.43
C LYS A 235 14.87 -19.24 11.96
N ILE A 236 14.49 -20.28 12.69
CA ILE A 236 14.60 -20.34 14.15
C ILE A 236 15.84 -21.16 14.46
N ARG A 237 16.91 -20.48 14.85
CA ARG A 237 18.20 -21.09 15.12
C ARG A 237 18.46 -21.23 16.61
N GLU A 238 19.14 -22.29 17.00
CA GLU A 238 19.69 -22.44 18.33
C GLU A 238 21.09 -21.83 18.36
N THR A 239 21.36 -21.05 19.37
CA THR A 239 22.64 -20.39 19.63
C THR A 239 23.07 -20.67 21.06
N PRO A 240 24.35 -20.45 21.44
CA PRO A 240 24.80 -20.63 22.82
C PRO A 240 23.97 -19.81 23.84
N SER A 241 23.41 -18.69 23.43
CA SER A 241 22.57 -17.80 24.26
C SER A 241 21.06 -18.10 24.20
N GLY A 242 20.65 -19.20 23.56
CA GLY A 242 19.24 -19.58 23.40
C GLY A 242 18.78 -19.59 21.93
N ARG A 243 17.48 -19.52 21.73
CA ARG A 243 16.89 -19.48 20.37
C ARG A 243 16.78 -18.08 19.84
N GLN A 244 16.95 -17.92 18.53
CA GLN A 244 16.71 -16.64 17.85
C GLN A 244 16.04 -16.83 16.49
N VAL A 245 15.27 -15.83 16.06
CA VAL A 245 14.77 -15.75 14.68
C VAL A 245 15.74 -14.93 13.84
N GLU A 246 16.18 -15.51 12.72
CA GLU A 246 17.02 -14.85 11.72
C GLU A 246 16.24 -14.79 10.41
N MET A 247 15.85 -13.61 9.98
CA MET A 247 15.09 -13.44 8.74
C MET A 247 15.17 -12.04 8.16
N THR A 248 14.93 -11.93 6.87
CA THR A 248 14.69 -10.63 6.23
C THR A 248 13.21 -10.29 6.32
N GLN A 249 12.87 -9.14 6.90
CA GLN A 249 11.49 -8.70 7.03
C GLN A 249 10.86 -8.42 5.67
N LYS A 250 9.64 -8.93 5.44
CA LYS A 250 8.94 -8.79 4.16
C LYS A 250 8.66 -7.33 3.78
N LYS A 251 8.28 -6.50 4.74
CA LYS A 251 7.88 -5.10 4.49
C LYS A 251 9.06 -4.15 4.31
N THR A 252 10.11 -4.29 5.11
CA THR A 252 11.23 -3.34 5.15
C THR A 252 12.47 -3.85 4.40
N ARG A 253 12.49 -5.15 4.06
CA ARG A 253 13.62 -5.87 3.47
C ARG A 253 14.90 -5.80 4.30
N ASN A 254 14.78 -5.47 5.59
CA ASN A 254 15.91 -5.45 6.51
C ASN A 254 16.12 -6.84 7.14
N PRO A 255 17.36 -7.29 7.29
CA PRO A 255 17.68 -8.45 8.12
C PRO A 255 17.38 -8.11 9.57
N VAL A 256 16.83 -9.07 10.31
CA VAL A 256 16.58 -8.95 11.75
C VAL A 256 17.03 -10.21 12.46
N TYR A 257 17.58 -10.00 13.63
CA TYR A 257 18.00 -11.04 14.58
C TYR A 257 17.22 -10.79 15.87
N ILE A 258 16.28 -11.67 16.20
CA ILE A 258 15.40 -11.51 17.35
C ILE A 258 15.61 -12.66 18.30
N PRO A 259 16.30 -12.45 19.42
CA PRO A 259 16.38 -13.45 20.50
C PRO A 259 14.98 -13.79 21.00
N LEU A 260 14.72 -15.07 21.22
CA LEU A 260 13.46 -15.57 21.73
C LEU A 260 13.60 -15.91 23.23
N SER A 261 12.71 -15.33 24.04
CA SER A 261 12.57 -15.77 25.43
C SER A 261 11.94 -17.17 25.49
N ASP A 262 12.10 -17.85 26.61
CA ASP A 262 11.42 -19.12 26.88
C ASP A 262 9.92 -19.01 26.74
N THR A 263 9.34 -17.89 27.19
CA THR A 263 7.91 -17.58 27.03
C THR A 263 7.52 -17.53 25.54
N ALA A 264 8.32 -16.88 24.68
CA ALA A 264 8.06 -16.88 23.24
C ALA A 264 8.10 -18.30 22.68
N CYS A 265 9.08 -19.09 23.09
CA CYS A 265 9.25 -20.48 22.64
C CYS A 265 8.07 -21.41 23.03
N GLN A 266 7.41 -21.15 24.16
CA GLN A 266 6.22 -21.92 24.59
C GLN A 266 5.04 -21.82 23.60
N PHE A 267 4.95 -20.75 22.82
CA PHE A 267 3.90 -20.53 21.83
C PHE A 267 4.24 -21.08 20.43
N LEU A 268 5.42 -21.65 20.26
CA LEU A 268 5.76 -22.36 19.03
C LEU A 268 4.97 -23.70 18.97
N PRO A 269 4.41 -24.07 17.80
CA PRO A 269 3.70 -25.34 17.68
C PRO A 269 4.63 -26.53 17.94
N LYS A 270 4.12 -27.53 18.64
CA LYS A 270 4.83 -28.80 18.83
C LYS A 270 4.75 -29.58 17.52
N VAL A 271 5.88 -29.88 16.90
CA VAL A 271 5.96 -30.69 15.68
C VAL A 271 6.97 -31.81 15.87
N ALA A 272 6.60 -33.01 15.42
CA ALA A 272 7.44 -34.21 15.56
C ALA A 272 8.74 -34.11 14.74
N ARG A 273 8.69 -33.48 13.55
CA ARG A 273 9.85 -33.32 12.67
C ARG A 273 9.84 -31.95 12.01
N ARG A 274 10.94 -31.22 12.13
CA ARG A 274 11.15 -29.91 11.49
C ARG A 274 11.90 -30.11 10.19
N LYS A 275 11.36 -29.64 9.06
CA LYS A 275 12.00 -29.69 7.75
C LYS A 275 12.38 -28.26 7.32
N LYS A 276 13.48 -28.14 6.56
CA LYS A 276 13.89 -26.87 5.92
C LYS A 276 12.75 -26.37 5.02
N GLY A 277 12.45 -25.08 5.07
CA GLY A 277 11.35 -24.46 4.32
C GLY A 277 9.95 -24.74 4.87
N MET A 278 9.79 -25.59 5.89
CA MET A 278 8.48 -25.84 6.51
C MET A 278 8.04 -24.63 7.34
N LYS A 279 6.87 -24.06 7.02
CA LYS A 279 6.29 -22.95 7.78
C LYS A 279 5.98 -23.36 9.22
N VAL A 280 6.21 -22.44 10.16
CA VAL A 280 5.90 -22.66 11.58
C VAL A 280 4.40 -22.77 11.78
N TRP A 281 3.61 -21.89 11.12
CA TRP A 281 2.15 -21.92 11.15
C TRP A 281 1.56 -22.04 9.74
N PRO A 282 1.53 -23.25 9.12
CA PRO A 282 1.03 -23.42 7.75
C PRO A 282 -0.46 -23.16 7.60
N LYS A 283 -1.24 -23.31 8.69
CA LYS A 283 -2.70 -23.14 8.70
C LYS A 283 -3.18 -21.76 9.13
N LEU A 284 -2.29 -20.72 9.10
CA LEU A 284 -2.72 -19.35 9.39
C LEU A 284 -3.69 -18.84 8.31
N PRO A 285 -4.84 -18.26 8.69
CA PRO A 285 -5.80 -17.73 7.74
C PRO A 285 -5.20 -16.59 6.90
N GLN A 286 -5.80 -16.37 5.73
CA GLN A 286 -5.51 -15.17 4.95
C GLN A 286 -6.16 -13.93 5.60
N SER A 287 -5.50 -12.76 5.48
CA SER A 287 -6.14 -11.50 5.80
C SER A 287 -7.34 -11.30 4.85
N PRO A 288 -8.53 -10.90 5.31
CA PRO A 288 -8.87 -10.20 6.55
C PRO A 288 -9.41 -11.07 7.71
N ASN A 289 -9.33 -12.38 7.63
CA ASN A 289 -10.03 -13.29 8.54
C ASN A 289 -9.54 -13.28 10.00
N PHE A 290 -8.44 -12.59 10.31
CA PHE A 290 -7.95 -12.48 11.69
C PHE A 290 -8.88 -11.66 12.59
N GLY A 291 -9.47 -10.57 12.07
CA GLY A 291 -10.28 -9.66 12.86
C GLY A 291 -11.39 -10.34 13.64
N PRO A 292 -12.28 -11.10 12.99
CA PRO A 292 -13.38 -11.81 13.68
C PRO A 292 -12.90 -12.86 14.69
N ILE A 293 -11.78 -13.56 14.41
CA ILE A 293 -11.21 -14.55 15.33
C ILE A 293 -10.69 -13.85 16.58
N LEU A 294 -9.89 -12.79 16.42
CA LEU A 294 -9.34 -12.01 17.54
C LEU A 294 -10.45 -11.36 18.36
N ALA A 295 -11.43 -10.73 17.74
CA ALA A 295 -12.53 -10.07 18.44
C ALA A 295 -13.31 -11.05 19.35
N ARG A 296 -13.64 -12.24 18.84
CA ARG A 296 -14.32 -13.27 19.64
C ARG A 296 -13.45 -13.77 20.80
N TRP A 297 -12.15 -13.97 20.53
CA TRP A 297 -11.22 -14.45 21.54
C TRP A 297 -10.98 -13.41 22.64
N MET A 298 -10.78 -12.13 22.28
CA MET A 298 -10.66 -11.01 23.23
C MET A 298 -11.90 -10.90 24.13
N LYS A 299 -13.11 -10.96 23.52
CA LYS A 299 -14.36 -10.94 24.28
C LYS A 299 -14.45 -12.11 25.29
N LYS A 300 -14.08 -13.33 24.87
CA LYS A 300 -14.08 -14.53 25.73
C LYS A 300 -13.08 -14.38 26.89
N ALA A 301 -11.93 -13.77 26.66
CA ALA A 301 -10.89 -13.51 27.65
C ALA A 301 -11.14 -12.22 28.48
N LYS A 302 -12.28 -11.55 28.32
CA LYS A 302 -12.66 -10.30 28.99
C LYS A 302 -11.65 -9.16 28.75
N VAL A 303 -11.06 -9.10 27.55
CA VAL A 303 -10.23 -8.00 27.10
C VAL A 303 -11.13 -7.00 26.39
N THR A 304 -11.18 -5.76 26.88
CA THR A 304 -12.13 -4.73 26.43
C THR A 304 -11.59 -3.89 25.26
N GLN A 305 -10.27 -3.82 25.10
CA GLN A 305 -9.64 -3.03 24.05
C GLN A 305 -9.88 -3.66 22.66
N HIS A 306 -9.99 -2.80 21.64
CA HIS A 306 -10.03 -3.25 20.25
C HIS A 306 -8.64 -3.70 19.80
N ILE A 307 -8.40 -5.01 19.81
CA ILE A 307 -7.12 -5.62 19.47
C ILE A 307 -7.11 -6.14 18.03
N THR A 308 -6.16 -5.67 17.27
CA THR A 308 -5.79 -6.21 15.95
C THR A 308 -4.52 -7.05 16.07
N PHE A 309 -4.17 -7.84 15.06
CA PHE A 309 -2.92 -8.61 15.13
C PHE A 309 -1.67 -7.72 15.32
N HIS A 310 -1.70 -6.49 14.81
CA HIS A 310 -0.58 -5.56 14.96
C HIS A 310 -0.39 -5.08 16.41
N CYS A 311 -1.44 -5.14 17.23
CA CYS A 311 -1.35 -4.79 18.65
C CYS A 311 -0.41 -5.74 19.41
N ALA A 312 -0.21 -6.99 18.98
CA ALA A 312 0.77 -7.90 19.56
C ALA A 312 2.20 -7.30 19.53
N ARG A 313 2.56 -6.70 18.40
CA ARG A 313 3.86 -6.03 18.26
C ARG A 313 3.95 -4.75 19.11
N HIS A 314 2.84 -4.00 19.27
CA HIS A 314 2.78 -2.87 20.19
C HIS A 314 2.98 -3.35 21.64
N THR A 315 2.32 -4.45 22.00
CA THR A 315 2.48 -5.11 23.30
C THR A 315 3.94 -5.50 23.56
N TYR A 316 4.62 -6.12 22.61
CA TYR A 316 6.06 -6.44 22.74
C TYR A 316 6.91 -5.20 23.04
N ALA A 317 6.72 -4.12 22.25
CA ALA A 317 7.46 -2.89 22.47
C ALA A 317 7.20 -2.29 23.86
N THR A 318 5.92 -2.27 24.26
CA THR A 318 5.49 -1.76 25.57
C THR A 318 6.09 -2.59 26.71
N LEU A 319 6.00 -3.93 26.61
CA LEU A 319 6.58 -4.83 27.62
C LEU A 319 8.10 -4.62 27.77
N LEU A 320 8.84 -4.54 26.66
CA LEU A 320 10.28 -4.30 26.73
C LEU A 320 10.62 -2.96 27.40
N LEU A 321 9.95 -1.88 27.02
CA LEU A 321 10.16 -0.57 27.62
C LEU A 321 9.77 -0.55 29.10
N SER A 322 8.66 -1.18 29.49
CA SER A 322 8.24 -1.30 30.88
C SER A 322 9.24 -2.11 31.72
N ASN A 323 9.91 -3.11 31.11
CA ASN A 323 10.95 -3.91 31.78
C ASN A 323 12.39 -3.35 31.67
N GLY A 324 12.56 -2.10 31.30
CA GLY A 324 13.87 -1.44 31.38
C GLY A 324 14.64 -1.31 30.09
N ALA A 325 14.19 -1.93 28.98
CA ALA A 325 14.86 -1.75 27.70
C ALA A 325 14.83 -0.28 27.25
N ASP A 326 15.90 0.20 26.67
CA ASP A 326 15.95 1.53 26.07
C ASP A 326 15.26 1.56 24.69
N LEU A 327 14.88 2.78 24.26
CA LEU A 327 14.12 2.99 23.03
C LEU A 327 14.90 2.55 21.76
N TYR A 328 16.22 2.68 21.78
CA TYR A 328 17.07 2.29 20.66
C TYR A 328 17.09 0.77 20.49
N THR A 329 17.31 0.04 21.58
CA THR A 329 17.28 -1.43 21.61
C THR A 329 15.92 -1.94 21.13
N VAL A 330 14.81 -1.39 21.63
CA VAL A 330 13.47 -1.75 21.15
C VAL A 330 13.30 -1.45 19.66
N SER A 331 13.80 -0.32 19.18
CA SER A 331 13.76 0.03 17.76
C SER A 331 14.49 -0.99 16.88
N LYS A 332 15.66 -1.48 17.34
CA LYS A 332 16.45 -2.52 16.66
C LYS A 332 15.74 -3.87 16.65
N LEU A 333 15.24 -4.33 17.79
CA LEU A 333 14.48 -5.58 17.91
C LEU A 333 13.23 -5.58 17.03
N LEU A 334 12.58 -4.44 16.90
CA LEU A 334 11.45 -4.27 15.98
C LEU A 334 11.88 -4.16 14.51
N GLY A 335 13.14 -3.91 14.19
CA GLY A 335 13.62 -3.65 12.83
C GLY A 335 13.01 -2.37 12.24
N HIS A 336 12.94 -1.29 13.02
CA HIS A 336 12.57 0.02 12.52
C HIS A 336 13.77 0.69 11.86
N THR A 337 13.59 1.24 10.66
CA THR A 337 14.63 2.00 9.95
C THR A 337 14.87 3.39 10.55
N LYS A 338 13.85 3.92 11.22
CA LYS A 338 13.89 5.23 11.90
C LYS A 338 13.40 5.09 13.33
N ILE A 339 14.16 5.60 14.28
CA ILE A 339 13.81 5.58 15.70
C ILE A 339 12.51 6.35 15.98
N THR A 340 12.20 7.36 15.18
CA THR A 340 10.94 8.11 15.25
C THR A 340 9.69 7.22 15.16
N THR A 341 9.80 6.04 14.51
CA THR A 341 8.70 5.06 14.49
C THR A 341 8.48 4.40 15.85
N THR A 342 9.50 4.37 16.71
CA THR A 342 9.44 3.80 18.07
C THR A 342 9.04 4.86 19.09
N GLN A 343 9.22 6.14 18.78
CA GLN A 343 8.84 7.27 19.68
C GLN A 343 7.35 7.33 20.01
N ILE A 344 6.50 6.62 19.25
CA ILE A 344 5.07 6.47 19.60
C ILE A 344 4.87 5.82 20.98
N TYR A 345 5.88 5.15 21.52
CA TYR A 345 5.90 4.58 22.86
C TYR A 345 6.56 5.51 23.89
N ALA A 346 6.86 6.76 23.53
CA ALA A 346 7.57 7.72 24.39
C ALA A 346 6.86 8.00 25.74
N LYS A 347 5.53 7.95 25.76
CA LYS A 347 4.75 8.10 27.01
C LYS A 347 5.19 7.11 28.11
N ILE A 348 5.60 5.89 27.75
CA ILE A 348 6.10 4.88 28.69
C ILE A 348 7.49 5.26 29.20
N VAL A 349 8.30 5.88 28.34
CA VAL A 349 9.62 6.40 28.69
C VAL A 349 9.51 7.60 29.63
N ASP A 350 8.47 8.44 29.48
CA ASP A 350 8.25 9.61 30.31
C ASP A 350 7.95 9.23 31.78
N GLN A 351 7.20 8.16 32.03
CA GLN A 351 7.04 7.64 33.38
C GLN A 351 8.39 7.22 33.99
N LYS A 352 9.25 6.59 33.25
CA LYS A 352 10.58 6.22 33.71
C LYS A 352 11.49 7.41 33.98
N LYS A 353 11.32 8.52 33.28
CA LYS A 353 12.05 9.76 33.60
C LYS A 353 11.67 10.27 34.99
N ILE A 354 10.37 10.23 35.29
CA ILE A 354 9.86 10.59 36.62
C ILE A 354 10.45 9.65 37.69
N ASP A 355 10.40 8.34 37.44
CA ASP A 355 10.94 7.33 38.36
C ASP A 355 12.46 7.50 38.54
N ALA A 356 13.21 7.79 37.48
CA ALA A 356 14.65 8.01 37.52
C ALA A 356 15.01 9.30 38.31
N VAL A 357 14.23 10.37 38.13
CA VAL A 357 14.45 11.62 38.91
C VAL A 357 14.13 11.40 40.38
N ASN A 358 13.07 10.67 40.70
CA ASN A 358 12.69 10.34 42.06
C ASN A 358 13.65 9.37 42.77
N ALA A 359 14.47 8.65 41.98
CA ALA A 359 15.50 7.76 42.54
C ALA A 359 16.85 8.46 42.80
N LEU A 360 16.96 9.78 42.53
CA LEU A 360 18.16 10.54 42.91
C LEU A 360 18.25 10.64 44.44
N PRO A 361 19.47 10.51 45.00
CA PRO A 361 19.66 10.61 46.44
C PRO A 361 19.25 12.01 46.93
N THR A 362 18.52 12.04 48.03
CA THR A 362 18.24 13.27 48.79
C THR A 362 19.50 13.71 49.50
N LEU A 363 19.81 15.01 49.45
CA LEU A 363 20.96 15.60 50.14
C LEU A 363 20.64 15.81 51.61
#